data_f1ec61f2b2da020d73f883129a14dffc
#
_entry.id   f1ec61f2b2da020d73f883129a14dffc
#
_cell.length_a   1.000
_cell.length_b   1.000
_cell.length_c   1.000
_cell.angle_alpha   90.00
_cell.angle_beta   90.00
_cell.angle_gamma   90.00
#
_symmetry.space_group_name_H-M   'P 1'
#
loop_
_entity.id
_entity.type
_entity.pdbx_description
1 polymer ?
#
loop_
_entity_poly.entity_id
_entity_poly.type
_entity_poly.pdbx_seq_one_letter_code
_entity_poly.pdbx_strand_id
1 'polypeptide(L)'
;EENDSILKQHNDAIRDFSFKIASPVEKWRALQMKGYTDFQLCTQYPGLMIGTGNEHSLKMDDAIKCGFSFDYTTGLPYIPGSSLKGALRACFPGDGKKEEISQEYAAYIRALLDKEDVDIEQLKENIFENRDIFLGAFPVIGFTGKKLLEMEFITPHTSGRFKNPNPISQIKVRPDVKFDFCFILSDDCSEDGTVIVSAEEKKKLFKQLILDMGMGAKTHVGFGHFSERRPIQLREIAVSQPNRTNNRYGQSNRGQNQYNRGRR
;
A
#
# COMPACT_ATOMS: atom_id res chain seq x y z
N GLU A 1 30.87 6.57 11.10
CA GLU A 1 30.13 7.44 12.07
C GLU A 1 29.58 8.71 11.39
N GLU A 2 30.39 9.49 10.64
CA GLU A 2 29.93 10.73 9.98
C GLU A 2 28.98 10.40 8.81
N ASN A 3 29.30 9.42 7.98
CA ASN A 3 28.45 8.95 6.89
C ASN A 3 27.14 8.33 7.39
N ASP A 4 27.14 7.61 8.49
CA ASP A 4 25.93 7.01 9.09
C ASP A 4 25.00 8.12 9.61
N SER A 5 25.55 9.20 10.16
CA SER A 5 24.79 10.34 10.63
C SER A 5 24.10 11.06 9.47
N ILE A 6 24.80 11.28 8.35
CA ILE A 6 24.28 11.91 7.14
C ILE A 6 23.18 11.04 6.53
N LEU A 7 23.42 9.73 6.39
CA LEU A 7 22.45 8.81 5.83
C LEU A 7 21.15 8.76 6.67
N LYS A 8 21.29 8.71 7.99
CA LYS A 8 20.14 8.76 8.90
C LYS A 8 19.35 10.06 8.73
N GLN A 9 20.03 11.20 8.63
CA GLN A 9 19.39 12.50 8.39
C GLN A 9 18.61 12.51 7.07
N HIS A 10 19.16 11.96 5.98
CA HIS A 10 18.48 11.84 4.70
C HIS A 10 17.27 10.91 4.79
N ASN A 11 17.40 9.77 5.43
CA ASN A 11 16.32 8.82 5.62
C ASN A 11 15.15 9.43 6.41
N ASP A 12 15.45 10.16 7.47
CA ASP A 12 14.46 10.89 8.27
C ASP A 12 13.79 12.00 7.46
N ALA A 13 14.53 12.74 6.64
CA ALA A 13 13.99 13.77 5.76
C ALA A 13 12.98 13.20 4.74
N ILE A 14 13.27 12.03 4.17
CA ILE A 14 12.36 11.34 3.24
C ILE A 14 11.10 10.86 3.97
N ARG A 15 11.25 10.20 5.10
CA ARG A 15 10.13 9.71 5.92
C ARG A 15 9.21 10.85 6.36
N ASP A 16 9.81 11.96 6.79
CA ASP A 16 9.09 13.08 7.37
C ASP A 16 8.64 14.13 6.35
N PHE A 17 8.89 13.85 5.07
CA PHE A 17 8.51 14.76 3.98
C PHE A 17 7.01 15.04 3.98
N SER A 18 6.66 16.31 3.92
CA SER A 18 5.27 16.77 3.84
C SER A 18 4.93 17.20 2.43
N PHE A 19 3.99 16.50 1.81
CA PHE A 19 3.50 16.82 0.48
C PHE A 19 2.57 18.04 0.54
N LYS A 20 2.82 19.02 -0.34
CA LYS A 20 2.07 20.30 -0.38
C LYS A 20 1.26 20.47 -1.65
N ILE A 21 1.54 19.65 -2.67
CA ILE A 21 0.94 19.78 -3.98
C ILE A 21 -0.35 18.95 -4.02
N ALA A 22 -1.42 19.54 -4.56
CA ALA A 22 -2.68 18.83 -4.74
C ALA A 22 -2.56 17.74 -5.81
N SER A 23 -3.34 16.67 -5.64
CA SER A 23 -3.51 15.61 -6.63
C SER A 23 -4.03 16.18 -7.96
N PRO A 24 -3.65 15.64 -9.12
CA PRO A 24 -4.18 16.05 -10.42
C PRO A 24 -5.67 15.70 -10.59
N VAL A 25 -6.21 14.84 -9.77
CA VAL A 25 -7.56 14.28 -9.88
C VAL A 25 -8.65 15.35 -9.88
N GLU A 26 -8.53 16.38 -9.03
CA GLU A 26 -9.52 17.46 -8.99
C GLU A 26 -9.58 18.24 -10.32
N LYS A 27 -8.44 18.42 -10.98
CA LYS A 27 -8.38 19.03 -12.31
C LYS A 27 -9.05 18.15 -13.35
N TRP A 28 -8.83 16.84 -13.29
CA TRP A 28 -9.48 15.90 -14.22
C TRP A 28 -11.00 15.85 -14.04
N ARG A 29 -11.49 15.88 -12.80
CA ARG A 29 -12.92 16.02 -12.51
C ARG A 29 -13.50 17.31 -13.10
N ALA A 30 -12.78 18.42 -12.96
CA ALA A 30 -13.20 19.71 -13.50
C ALA A 30 -13.25 19.77 -15.03
N LEU A 31 -12.42 18.97 -15.73
CA LEU A 31 -12.41 18.89 -17.18
C LEU A 31 -13.64 18.20 -17.79
N GLN A 32 -14.43 17.49 -16.98
CA GLN A 32 -15.64 16.78 -17.41
C GLN A 32 -15.43 15.91 -18.66
N MET A 33 -14.28 15.23 -18.73
CA MET A 33 -13.94 14.37 -19.87
C MET A 33 -14.98 13.27 -20.02
N LYS A 34 -15.42 13.02 -21.27
CA LYS A 34 -16.37 11.94 -21.55
C LYS A 34 -15.82 10.59 -21.08
N GLY A 35 -16.62 9.87 -20.32
CA GLY A 35 -16.25 8.56 -19.78
C GLY A 35 -15.33 8.62 -18.55
N TYR A 36 -14.90 9.80 -18.08
CA TYR A 36 -14.12 9.91 -16.86
C TYR A 36 -14.93 9.40 -15.67
N THR A 37 -14.28 8.55 -14.90
CA THR A 37 -14.84 8.03 -13.65
C THR A 37 -13.72 7.75 -12.65
N ASP A 38 -14.04 7.83 -11.38
CA ASP A 38 -13.12 7.49 -10.30
C ASP A 38 -13.85 6.87 -9.11
N PHE A 39 -13.07 6.26 -8.21
CA PHE A 39 -13.53 5.83 -6.89
C PHE A 39 -12.39 5.92 -5.89
N GLN A 40 -12.75 5.94 -4.61
CA GLN A 40 -11.80 6.10 -3.50
C GLN A 40 -11.68 4.82 -2.70
N LEU A 41 -10.44 4.42 -2.41
CA LEU A 41 -10.12 3.36 -1.45
C LEU A 41 -9.01 3.82 -0.49
N CYS A 42 -9.01 3.25 0.72
CA CYS A 42 -7.99 3.51 1.73
C CYS A 42 -7.02 2.34 1.83
N THR A 43 -5.71 2.62 1.91
CA THR A 43 -4.70 1.61 2.20
C THR A 43 -4.92 1.03 3.60
N GLN A 44 -4.83 -0.30 3.71
CA GLN A 44 -4.87 -1.01 4.98
C GLN A 44 -3.45 -1.21 5.54
N TYR A 45 -3.37 -1.60 6.82
CA TYR A 45 -2.11 -2.07 7.40
C TYR A 45 -1.61 -3.32 6.64
N PRO A 46 -0.32 -3.42 6.34
CA PRO A 46 0.79 -2.55 6.75
C PRO A 46 1.06 -1.36 5.82
N GLY A 47 0.27 -1.11 4.79
CA GLY A 47 0.43 -0.03 3.83
C GLY A 47 0.67 -0.50 2.41
N LEU A 48 1.10 0.38 1.51
CA LEU A 48 1.30 0.10 0.10
C LEU A 48 2.77 0.18 -0.29
N MET A 49 3.27 -0.85 -0.98
CA MET A 49 4.58 -0.87 -1.65
C MET A 49 4.37 -0.97 -3.16
N ILE A 50 4.96 -0.04 -3.90
CA ILE A 50 4.86 -0.02 -5.37
C ILE A 50 6.19 0.40 -6.00
N GLY A 51 6.54 -0.15 -7.15
CA GLY A 51 7.80 0.16 -7.85
C GLY A 51 9.04 -0.46 -7.18
N THR A 52 8.88 -1.47 -6.34
CA THR A 52 10.01 -2.12 -5.61
C THR A 52 11.03 -2.81 -6.53
N GLY A 53 10.68 -3.00 -7.80
CA GLY A 53 11.60 -3.54 -8.82
C GLY A 53 12.51 -2.50 -9.46
N ASN A 54 12.30 -1.20 -9.20
CA ASN A 54 13.19 -0.15 -9.70
C ASN A 54 14.49 -0.18 -8.88
N GLU A 55 15.59 -0.52 -9.53
CA GLU A 55 16.89 -0.49 -8.89
C GLU A 55 17.37 0.95 -8.69
N HIS A 56 17.67 1.29 -7.45
CA HIS A 56 18.44 2.47 -7.13
C HIS A 56 19.88 2.06 -6.87
N SER A 57 20.81 2.71 -7.57
CA SER A 57 22.22 2.33 -7.61
C SER A 57 23.01 2.68 -6.33
N LEU A 58 22.38 3.21 -5.30
CA LEU A 58 23.06 3.50 -4.04
C LEU A 58 23.37 2.20 -3.30
N LYS A 59 24.63 1.75 -3.44
CA LYS A 59 25.15 0.55 -2.76
C LYS A 59 25.74 0.94 -1.39
N MET A 60 24.92 1.55 -0.55
CA MET A 60 25.29 1.82 0.83
C MET A 60 24.42 0.96 1.74
N ASP A 61 25.03 0.36 2.75
CA ASP A 61 24.31 -0.30 3.82
C ASP A 61 23.43 0.75 4.52
N ASP A 62 22.24 0.37 4.94
CA ASP A 62 21.22 1.23 5.58
C ASP A 62 20.62 2.35 4.68
N ALA A 63 21.02 2.49 3.41
CA ALA A 63 20.33 3.39 2.49
C ALA A 63 18.92 2.90 2.21
N ILE A 64 17.94 3.81 2.26
CA ILE A 64 16.57 3.50 1.85
C ILE A 64 16.57 3.14 0.37
N LYS A 65 16.07 1.96 0.06
CA LYS A 65 15.75 1.59 -1.32
C LYS A 65 14.42 2.22 -1.70
N CYS A 66 14.52 3.36 -2.38
CA CYS A 66 13.37 4.09 -2.92
C CYS A 66 12.91 3.47 -4.24
N GLY A 67 12.42 2.25 -4.23
CA GLY A 67 11.77 1.64 -5.39
C GLY A 67 10.35 2.12 -5.61
N PHE A 68 10.07 3.40 -5.40
CA PHE A 68 8.73 3.96 -5.45
C PHE A 68 8.45 4.70 -6.76
N SER A 69 7.22 4.62 -7.25
CA SER A 69 6.78 5.44 -8.38
C SER A 69 6.28 6.78 -7.85
N PHE A 70 7.00 7.86 -8.21
CA PHE A 70 6.57 9.23 -7.95
C PHE A 70 6.12 9.90 -9.24
N ASP A 71 4.99 10.59 -9.18
CA ASP A 71 4.53 11.39 -10.32
C ASP A 71 5.47 12.56 -10.57
N TYR A 72 5.95 12.67 -11.80
CA TYR A 72 6.99 13.65 -12.17
C TYR A 72 6.55 15.10 -11.96
N THR A 73 5.26 15.38 -12.12
CA THR A 73 4.74 16.76 -12.06
C THR A 73 4.41 17.21 -10.64
N THR A 74 3.96 16.28 -9.80
CA THR A 74 3.50 16.59 -8.44
C THR A 74 4.45 16.10 -7.36
N GLY A 75 5.36 15.18 -7.70
CA GLY A 75 6.20 14.49 -6.72
C GLY A 75 5.43 13.55 -5.79
N LEU A 76 4.13 13.33 -6.02
CA LEU A 76 3.32 12.44 -5.18
C LEU A 76 3.68 10.98 -5.43
N PRO A 77 3.72 10.14 -4.39
CA PRO A 77 3.72 8.70 -4.58
C PRO A 77 2.40 8.30 -5.23
N TYR A 78 2.42 7.56 -6.32
CA TYR A 78 1.21 7.19 -7.05
C TYR A 78 1.29 5.78 -7.61
N ILE A 79 0.15 5.23 -7.98
CA ILE A 79 0.06 3.98 -8.75
C ILE A 79 -0.02 4.36 -10.23
N PRO A 80 1.02 4.08 -11.03
CA PRO A 80 0.98 4.36 -12.47
C PRO A 80 -0.19 3.66 -13.15
N GLY A 81 -0.78 4.29 -14.17
CA GLY A 81 -1.86 3.70 -14.95
C GLY A 81 -1.48 2.36 -15.57
N SER A 82 -0.23 2.20 -16.00
CA SER A 82 0.31 0.93 -16.51
C SER A 82 0.32 -0.18 -15.44
N SER A 83 0.68 0.16 -14.20
CA SER A 83 0.66 -0.77 -13.08
C SER A 83 -0.77 -1.16 -12.69
N LEU A 84 -1.68 -0.18 -12.68
CA LEU A 84 -3.10 -0.40 -12.43
C LEU A 84 -3.72 -1.31 -13.50
N LYS A 85 -3.47 -1.00 -14.79
CA LYS A 85 -3.88 -1.82 -15.92
C LYS A 85 -3.35 -3.25 -15.82
N GLY A 86 -2.04 -3.41 -15.56
CA GLY A 86 -1.39 -4.71 -15.46
C GLY A 86 -1.95 -5.57 -14.33
N ALA A 87 -2.19 -4.99 -13.15
CA ALA A 87 -2.77 -5.71 -12.02
C ALA A 87 -4.21 -6.15 -12.28
N LEU A 88 -5.04 -5.28 -12.84
CA LEU A 88 -6.41 -5.63 -13.20
C LEU A 88 -6.46 -6.67 -14.32
N ARG A 89 -5.59 -6.55 -15.34
CA ARG A 89 -5.47 -7.55 -16.41
C ARG A 89 -5.08 -8.93 -15.86
N ALA A 90 -4.22 -8.99 -14.86
CA ALA A 90 -3.82 -10.24 -14.23
C ALA A 90 -4.98 -10.99 -13.54
N CYS A 91 -6.09 -10.31 -13.24
CA CYS A 91 -7.31 -10.93 -12.70
C CYS A 91 -8.20 -11.55 -13.79
N PHE A 92 -7.86 -11.40 -15.06
CA PHE A 92 -8.59 -11.98 -16.18
C PHE A 92 -7.97 -13.31 -16.65
N PRO A 93 -8.73 -14.17 -17.39
CA PRO A 93 -8.22 -15.43 -17.91
C PRO A 93 -7.08 -15.22 -18.93
N GLY A 94 -6.37 -16.30 -19.29
CA GLY A 94 -5.26 -16.26 -20.24
C GLY A 94 -3.94 -15.76 -19.65
N ASP A 95 -3.08 -15.13 -20.46
CA ASP A 95 -1.76 -14.60 -20.07
C ASP A 95 -0.82 -15.66 -19.44
N GLY A 96 -0.81 -16.88 -20.00
CA GLY A 96 0.05 -17.98 -19.55
C GLY A 96 -0.46 -18.76 -18.34
N LYS A 97 -1.70 -18.49 -17.87
CA LYS A 97 -2.36 -19.29 -16.84
C LYS A 97 -2.77 -20.66 -17.42
N LYS A 98 -2.83 -21.66 -16.53
CA LYS A 98 -3.44 -22.95 -16.87
C LYS A 98 -4.94 -22.77 -17.16
N GLU A 99 -5.48 -23.63 -18.01
CA GLU A 99 -6.88 -23.56 -18.44
C GLU A 99 -7.85 -23.60 -17.25
N GLU A 100 -7.65 -24.47 -16.29
CA GLU A 100 -8.47 -24.58 -15.07
C GLU A 100 -8.52 -23.25 -14.31
N ILE A 101 -7.36 -22.61 -14.13
CA ILE A 101 -7.24 -21.31 -13.44
C ILE A 101 -7.93 -20.22 -14.27
N SER A 102 -7.79 -20.23 -15.59
CA SER A 102 -8.45 -19.29 -16.47
C SER A 102 -9.96 -19.39 -16.37
N GLN A 103 -10.52 -20.60 -16.29
CA GLN A 103 -11.95 -20.82 -16.10
C GLN A 103 -12.44 -20.30 -14.74
N GLU A 104 -11.68 -20.50 -13.67
CA GLU A 104 -11.99 -19.94 -12.34
C GLU A 104 -12.04 -18.41 -12.35
N TYR A 105 -11.06 -17.75 -13.00
CA TYR A 105 -11.08 -16.29 -13.15
C TYR A 105 -12.26 -15.81 -13.98
N ALA A 106 -12.60 -16.50 -15.06
CA ALA A 106 -13.75 -16.15 -15.90
C ALA A 106 -15.06 -16.27 -15.12
N ALA A 107 -15.24 -17.35 -14.38
CA ALA A 107 -16.42 -17.56 -13.52
C ALA A 107 -16.52 -16.47 -12.43
N TYR A 108 -15.39 -16.13 -11.82
CA TYR A 108 -15.33 -15.08 -10.82
C TYR A 108 -15.75 -13.71 -11.37
N ILE A 109 -15.26 -13.32 -12.56
CA ILE A 109 -15.63 -12.05 -13.18
C ILE A 109 -17.13 -12.04 -13.56
N ARG A 110 -17.67 -13.15 -14.11
CA ARG A 110 -19.11 -13.27 -14.40
C ARG A 110 -19.96 -13.09 -13.13
N ALA A 111 -19.54 -13.71 -12.05
CA ALA A 111 -20.21 -13.57 -10.75
C ALA A 111 -20.18 -12.12 -10.23
N LEU A 112 -19.06 -11.40 -10.39
CA LEU A 112 -18.96 -9.99 -10.00
C LEU A 112 -19.82 -9.06 -10.88
N LEU A 113 -20.00 -9.41 -12.14
CA LEU A 113 -20.85 -8.66 -13.08
C LEU A 113 -22.33 -9.04 -12.95
N ASP A 114 -22.67 -10.14 -12.27
CA ASP A 114 -23.99 -10.75 -12.26
C ASP A 114 -24.51 -11.06 -13.67
N LYS A 115 -23.62 -11.57 -14.53
CA LYS A 115 -23.91 -11.86 -15.97
C LYS A 115 -23.20 -13.15 -16.40
N GLU A 116 -23.98 -14.21 -16.58
CA GLU A 116 -23.47 -15.55 -16.93
C GLU A 116 -23.00 -15.64 -18.42
N ASP A 117 -23.65 -14.91 -19.31
CA ASP A 117 -23.46 -15.05 -20.77
C ASP A 117 -22.37 -14.12 -21.34
N VAL A 118 -21.62 -13.38 -20.49
CA VAL A 118 -20.59 -12.48 -20.97
C VAL A 118 -19.37 -13.24 -21.47
N ASP A 119 -18.94 -12.95 -22.69
CA ASP A 119 -17.67 -13.39 -23.22
C ASP A 119 -16.52 -12.61 -22.54
N ILE A 120 -15.83 -13.28 -21.62
CA ILE A 120 -14.78 -12.67 -20.80
C ILE A 120 -13.52 -12.39 -21.61
N GLU A 121 -13.19 -13.19 -22.63
CA GLU A 121 -12.03 -12.93 -23.49
C GLU A 121 -12.26 -11.67 -24.33
N GLN A 122 -13.44 -11.53 -24.94
CA GLN A 122 -13.82 -10.34 -25.71
C GLN A 122 -13.87 -9.10 -24.80
N LEU A 123 -14.44 -9.23 -23.58
CA LEU A 123 -14.47 -8.16 -22.59
C LEU A 123 -13.05 -7.72 -22.19
N LYS A 124 -12.15 -8.70 -21.97
CA LYS A 124 -10.74 -8.44 -21.68
C LYS A 124 -10.06 -7.64 -22.78
N GLU A 125 -10.24 -8.06 -24.03
CA GLU A 125 -9.68 -7.36 -25.20
C GLU A 125 -10.18 -5.92 -25.29
N ASN A 126 -11.49 -5.72 -25.15
CA ASN A 126 -12.11 -4.41 -25.20
C ASN A 126 -11.60 -3.49 -24.07
N ILE A 127 -11.47 -3.99 -22.85
CA ILE A 127 -10.98 -3.22 -21.71
C ILE A 127 -9.49 -2.87 -21.89
N PHE A 128 -8.66 -3.88 -22.14
CA PHE A 128 -7.21 -3.70 -22.00
C PHE A 128 -6.50 -3.34 -23.31
N GLU A 129 -7.08 -3.57 -24.47
CA GLU A 129 -6.41 -3.29 -25.74
C GLU A 129 -7.06 -2.14 -26.52
N ASN A 130 -8.39 -1.99 -26.45
CA ASN A 130 -9.08 -1.16 -27.44
C ASN A 130 -9.69 0.13 -26.91
N ARG A 131 -10.28 0.17 -25.71
CA ARG A 131 -11.22 1.24 -25.37
C ARG A 131 -10.94 2.00 -24.08
N ASP A 132 -10.58 1.31 -23.01
CA ASP A 132 -10.52 1.92 -21.68
C ASP A 132 -9.14 2.47 -21.36
N ILE A 133 -9.07 3.61 -20.65
CA ILE A 133 -7.83 4.28 -20.28
C ILE A 133 -7.67 4.25 -18.77
N PHE A 134 -6.50 3.83 -18.33
CA PHE A 134 -6.11 3.75 -16.93
C PHE A 134 -5.21 4.94 -16.58
N LEU A 135 -5.75 5.92 -15.87
CA LEU A 135 -5.01 7.14 -15.51
C LEU A 135 -4.12 6.95 -14.31
N GLY A 136 -4.36 5.88 -13.52
CA GLY A 136 -3.61 5.57 -12.32
C GLY A 136 -4.37 5.88 -11.04
N ALA A 137 -3.65 5.83 -9.91
CA ALA A 137 -4.25 6.20 -8.63
C ALA A 137 -3.35 7.15 -7.85
N PHE A 138 -3.95 8.16 -7.24
CA PHE A 138 -3.27 9.27 -6.57
C PHE A 138 -3.77 9.43 -5.13
N PRO A 139 -2.87 9.74 -4.18
CA PRO A 139 -3.28 9.97 -2.80
C PRO A 139 -4.08 11.27 -2.68
N VAL A 140 -5.12 11.23 -1.86
CA VAL A 140 -5.91 12.40 -1.50
C VAL A 140 -5.19 13.16 -0.39
N ILE A 141 -4.56 14.28 -0.75
CA ILE A 141 -3.86 15.15 0.19
C ILE A 141 -4.87 15.93 1.03
N GLY A 142 -4.66 15.96 2.33
CA GLY A 142 -5.54 16.68 3.28
C GLY A 142 -6.46 15.78 4.09
N PHE A 143 -6.72 14.54 3.64
CA PHE A 143 -7.55 13.59 4.38
C PHE A 143 -6.77 12.87 5.51
N THR A 144 -5.50 12.53 5.26
CA THR A 144 -4.64 11.77 6.20
C THR A 144 -3.50 12.60 6.78
N GLY A 145 -3.48 13.89 6.51
CA GLY A 145 -2.33 14.74 6.79
C GLY A 145 -1.36 14.79 5.61
N LYS A 146 -0.27 15.52 5.78
CA LYS A 146 0.72 15.78 4.72
C LYS A 146 1.80 14.70 4.60
N LYS A 147 1.96 13.85 5.62
CA LYS A 147 2.96 12.78 5.64
C LYS A 147 2.34 11.51 5.10
N LEU A 148 2.80 11.08 3.93
CA LEU A 148 2.29 9.90 3.23
C LEU A 148 3.20 8.67 3.39
N LEU A 149 4.48 8.89 3.68
CA LEU A 149 5.51 7.85 3.64
C LEU A 149 5.86 7.34 5.03
N GLU A 150 6.29 6.09 5.09
CA GLU A 150 6.78 5.40 6.28
C GLU A 150 7.88 4.42 5.88
N MET A 151 8.80 4.18 6.82
CA MET A 151 9.86 3.19 6.66
C MET A 151 9.34 1.78 6.92
N GLU A 152 9.82 0.82 6.13
CA GLU A 152 9.60 -0.60 6.32
C GLU A 152 10.93 -1.36 6.24
N PHE A 153 11.09 -2.38 7.06
CA PHE A 153 12.24 -3.25 7.05
C PHE A 153 11.86 -4.62 6.50
N ILE A 154 12.47 -4.99 5.39
CA ILE A 154 12.22 -6.28 4.76
C ILE A 154 13.44 -7.15 4.94
N THR A 155 13.21 -8.34 5.46
CA THR A 155 14.25 -9.34 5.65
C THR A 155 14.16 -10.36 4.52
N PRO A 156 15.05 -10.32 3.52
CA PRO A 156 15.04 -11.32 2.46
C PRO A 156 15.51 -12.66 3.02
N HIS A 157 14.70 -13.70 2.82
CA HIS A 157 15.11 -15.06 3.13
C HIS A 157 16.11 -15.53 2.06
N THR A 158 17.41 -15.47 2.37
CA THR A 158 18.42 -16.14 1.56
C THR A 158 18.43 -17.63 1.90
N SER A 159 18.64 -18.48 0.89
CA SER A 159 18.68 -19.94 0.99
C SER A 159 19.82 -20.45 1.88
N GLY A 160 19.63 -20.34 3.20
CA GLY A 160 20.58 -20.87 4.18
C GLY A 160 19.99 -20.76 5.58
N ARG A 161 19.70 -21.90 6.21
CA ARG A 161 19.03 -22.01 7.53
C ARG A 161 19.74 -21.27 8.69
N PHE A 162 20.97 -20.78 8.48
CA PHE A 162 21.80 -20.18 9.55
C PHE A 162 22.47 -18.85 9.17
N LYS A 163 22.06 -18.22 8.08
CA LYS A 163 22.55 -16.87 7.77
C LYS A 163 21.63 -15.84 8.42
N ASN A 164 22.20 -14.95 9.23
CA ASN A 164 21.48 -13.77 9.71
C ASN A 164 21.12 -12.91 8.47
N PRO A 165 19.84 -12.74 8.16
CA PRO A 165 19.44 -11.92 7.04
C PRO A 165 19.67 -10.44 7.40
N ASN A 166 20.31 -9.70 6.49
CA ASN A 166 20.41 -8.26 6.63
C ASN A 166 19.07 -7.62 6.27
N PRO A 167 18.42 -6.86 7.18
CA PRO A 167 17.19 -6.16 6.87
C PRO A 167 17.47 -5.07 5.83
N ILE A 168 16.59 -4.96 4.85
CA ILE A 168 16.64 -3.93 3.81
C ILE A 168 15.60 -2.87 4.16
N SER A 169 16.05 -1.62 4.31
CA SER A 169 15.18 -0.47 4.52
C SER A 169 14.48 -0.08 3.22
N GLN A 170 13.16 -0.05 3.23
CA GLN A 170 12.33 0.37 2.10
C GLN A 170 11.32 1.43 2.53
N ILE A 171 10.84 2.21 1.56
CA ILE A 171 9.73 3.14 1.76
C ILE A 171 8.43 2.45 1.35
N LYS A 172 7.38 2.73 2.13
CA LYS A 172 5.99 2.39 1.82
C LYS A 172 5.10 3.62 1.96
N VAL A 173 3.94 3.61 1.30
CA VAL A 173 2.85 4.49 1.70
C VAL A 173 2.22 3.92 2.97
N ARG A 174 1.96 4.81 3.92
CA ARG A 174 1.35 4.48 5.21
C ARG A 174 -0.03 3.83 5.04
N PRO A 175 -0.48 3.05 6.03
CA PRO A 175 -1.89 2.73 6.14
C PRO A 175 -2.75 4.00 6.31
N ASP A 176 -4.04 3.88 6.06
CA ASP A 176 -5.04 4.95 6.16
C ASP A 176 -4.86 6.10 5.16
N VAL A 177 -4.09 5.92 4.11
CA VAL A 177 -3.99 6.88 3.01
C VAL A 177 -5.09 6.57 1.99
N LYS A 178 -5.94 7.56 1.74
CA LYS A 178 -6.98 7.46 0.71
C LYS A 178 -6.38 7.73 -0.66
N PHE A 179 -6.72 6.87 -1.64
CA PHE A 179 -6.35 7.00 -3.04
C PHE A 179 -7.59 7.18 -3.91
N ASP A 180 -7.51 8.08 -4.88
CA ASP A 180 -8.44 8.18 -6.00
C ASP A 180 -7.93 7.30 -7.14
N PHE A 181 -8.67 6.28 -7.53
CA PHE A 181 -8.41 5.42 -8.69
C PHE A 181 -9.17 5.98 -9.89
N CYS A 182 -8.47 6.34 -10.97
CA CYS A 182 -8.99 7.15 -12.05
C CYS A 182 -8.93 6.45 -13.40
N PHE A 183 -10.02 6.54 -14.13
CA PHE A 183 -10.21 5.87 -15.40
C PHE A 183 -10.97 6.75 -16.41
N ILE A 184 -10.86 6.43 -17.70
CA ILE A 184 -11.81 6.81 -18.72
C ILE A 184 -12.37 5.51 -19.26
N LEU A 185 -13.65 5.24 -19.00
CA LEU A 185 -14.32 4.00 -19.36
C LEU A 185 -15.41 4.25 -20.39
N SER A 186 -15.63 3.27 -21.25
CA SER A 186 -16.72 3.25 -22.22
C SER A 186 -17.58 2.01 -22.04
N ASP A 187 -18.82 2.09 -22.46
CA ASP A 187 -19.69 0.91 -22.50
C ASP A 187 -19.17 -0.10 -23.51
N ASP A 188 -19.28 -1.37 -23.17
CA ASP A 188 -19.02 -2.48 -24.07
C ASP A 188 -20.33 -2.90 -24.71
N CYS A 189 -20.39 -2.80 -26.04
CA CYS A 189 -21.60 -3.01 -26.81
C CYS A 189 -21.43 -4.12 -27.85
N SER A 190 -22.49 -4.85 -28.12
CA SER A 190 -22.59 -5.76 -29.25
C SER A 190 -22.68 -5.00 -30.59
N GLU A 191 -22.63 -5.73 -31.70
CA GLU A 191 -22.69 -5.16 -33.06
C GLU A 191 -23.99 -4.38 -33.32
N ASP A 192 -25.09 -4.77 -32.67
CA ASP A 192 -26.39 -4.10 -32.77
C ASP A 192 -26.52 -2.86 -31.89
N GLY A 193 -25.45 -2.54 -31.08
CA GLY A 193 -25.42 -1.39 -30.18
C GLY A 193 -26.02 -1.66 -28.81
N THR A 194 -26.43 -2.89 -28.52
CA THR A 194 -26.88 -3.26 -27.15
C THR A 194 -25.71 -3.27 -26.17
N VAL A 195 -25.87 -2.62 -25.01
CA VAL A 195 -24.84 -2.57 -23.97
C VAL A 195 -24.73 -3.94 -23.30
N ILE A 196 -23.56 -4.58 -23.41
CA ILE A 196 -23.23 -5.84 -22.78
C ILE A 196 -22.72 -5.57 -21.35
N VAL A 197 -21.70 -4.70 -21.22
CA VAL A 197 -21.15 -4.26 -19.95
C VAL A 197 -20.97 -2.75 -19.98
N SER A 198 -21.65 -2.05 -19.09
CA SER A 198 -21.57 -0.59 -19.01
C SER A 198 -20.28 -0.12 -18.32
N ALA A 199 -19.90 1.13 -18.55
CA ALA A 199 -18.78 1.78 -17.88
C ALA A 199 -18.91 1.74 -16.33
N GLU A 200 -20.14 1.88 -15.83
CA GLU A 200 -20.39 1.82 -14.38
C GLU A 200 -20.24 0.39 -13.82
N GLU A 201 -20.62 -0.64 -14.56
CA GLU A 201 -20.36 -2.03 -14.18
C GLU A 201 -18.86 -2.34 -14.20
N LYS A 202 -18.12 -1.88 -15.21
CA LYS A 202 -16.66 -2.01 -15.24
C LYS A 202 -16.01 -1.31 -14.06
N LYS A 203 -16.45 -0.12 -13.68
CA LYS A 203 -15.98 0.59 -12.50
C LYS A 203 -16.18 -0.22 -11.20
N LYS A 204 -17.37 -0.82 -11.02
CA LYS A 204 -17.68 -1.68 -9.89
C LYS A 204 -16.81 -2.93 -9.90
N LEU A 205 -16.64 -3.56 -11.05
CA LEU A 205 -15.77 -4.71 -11.24
C LEU A 205 -14.32 -4.38 -10.82
N PHE A 206 -13.74 -3.31 -11.35
CA PHE A 206 -12.37 -2.91 -11.02
C PHE A 206 -12.19 -2.61 -9.56
N LYS A 207 -13.16 -1.94 -8.95
CA LYS A 207 -13.15 -1.66 -7.52
C LYS A 207 -13.12 -2.95 -6.69
N GLN A 208 -13.96 -3.92 -7.03
CA GLN A 208 -14.02 -5.19 -6.32
C GLN A 208 -12.75 -6.01 -6.52
N LEU A 209 -12.22 -6.08 -7.76
CA LEU A 209 -10.95 -6.75 -8.03
C LEU A 209 -9.79 -6.20 -7.20
N ILE A 210 -9.73 -4.86 -7.04
CA ILE A 210 -8.70 -4.22 -6.21
C ILE A 210 -8.89 -4.54 -4.72
N LEU A 211 -10.13 -4.59 -4.24
CA LEU A 211 -10.44 -4.94 -2.85
C LEU A 211 -10.04 -6.38 -2.52
N ASP A 212 -10.27 -7.30 -3.45
CA ASP A 212 -10.04 -8.74 -3.23
C ASP A 212 -8.57 -9.13 -3.44
N MET A 213 -7.93 -8.59 -4.48
CA MET A 213 -6.57 -9.01 -4.87
C MET A 213 -5.47 -8.09 -4.36
N GLY A 214 -5.81 -6.85 -4.01
CA GLY A 214 -4.82 -5.83 -3.66
C GLY A 214 -4.06 -5.27 -4.87
N MET A 215 -3.13 -4.37 -4.61
CA MET A 215 -2.30 -3.69 -5.61
C MET A 215 -0.87 -3.54 -5.13
N GLY A 216 0.08 -3.61 -6.06
CA GLY A 216 1.49 -3.35 -5.77
C GLY A 216 2.29 -4.61 -5.41
N ALA A 217 3.36 -4.42 -4.65
CA ALA A 217 4.24 -5.50 -4.27
C ALA A 217 3.86 -6.12 -2.92
N LYS A 218 4.19 -7.42 -2.76
CA LYS A 218 4.06 -8.15 -1.49
C LYS A 218 2.62 -8.25 -0.97
N THR A 219 1.63 -8.36 -1.86
CA THR A 219 0.22 -8.54 -1.50
C THR A 219 -0.02 -9.80 -0.67
N HIS A 220 0.69 -10.90 -0.97
CA HIS A 220 0.58 -12.15 -0.20
C HIS A 220 1.04 -12.07 1.27
N VAL A 221 1.72 -10.99 1.65
CA VAL A 221 2.15 -10.75 3.04
C VAL A 221 1.47 -9.51 3.63
N GLY A 222 0.37 -9.08 3.04
CA GLY A 222 -0.53 -8.07 3.57
C GLY A 222 -0.37 -6.66 3.02
N PHE A 223 0.72 -6.35 2.27
CA PHE A 223 0.86 -5.02 1.65
C PHE A 223 -0.12 -4.82 0.50
N GLY A 224 -0.48 -3.57 0.23
CA GLY A 224 -1.27 -3.20 -0.93
C GLY A 224 -2.73 -3.61 -0.88
N HIS A 225 -3.26 -3.98 0.28
CA HIS A 225 -4.69 -4.16 0.47
C HIS A 225 -5.38 -2.84 0.74
N PHE A 226 -6.63 -2.75 0.30
CA PHE A 226 -7.44 -1.56 0.38
C PHE A 226 -8.79 -1.85 1.05
N SER A 227 -9.45 -0.80 1.54
CA SER A 227 -10.82 -0.85 2.03
C SER A 227 -11.60 0.38 1.57
N GLU A 228 -12.91 0.28 1.52
CA GLU A 228 -13.80 1.43 1.27
C GLU A 228 -13.90 2.34 2.47
N ARG A 229 -13.76 1.79 3.65
CA ARG A 229 -13.89 2.50 4.93
C ARG A 229 -12.51 2.81 5.48
N ARG A 230 -12.39 3.96 6.10
CA ARG A 230 -11.24 4.25 6.95
C ARG A 230 -11.14 3.16 8.01
N PRO A 231 -9.99 2.48 8.18
CA PRO A 231 -9.81 1.59 9.31
C PRO A 231 -10.16 2.33 10.60
N ILE A 232 -10.85 1.65 11.50
CA ILE A 232 -11.15 2.21 12.83
C ILE A 232 -9.80 2.41 13.50
N GLN A 233 -9.41 3.66 13.72
CA GLN A 233 -8.25 3.94 14.57
C GLN A 233 -8.56 3.33 15.94
N LEU A 234 -7.91 2.21 16.27
CA LEU A 234 -7.90 1.74 17.64
C LEU A 234 -7.29 2.90 18.44
N ARG A 235 -8.10 3.57 19.26
CA ARG A 235 -7.60 4.53 20.23
C ARG A 235 -6.55 3.79 21.00
N GLU A 236 -5.33 4.30 21.06
CA GLU A 236 -4.32 3.81 21.98
C GLU A 236 -5.02 3.75 23.35
N ILE A 237 -5.28 2.56 23.82
CA ILE A 237 -5.71 2.36 25.19
C ILE A 237 -4.48 2.79 25.96
N ALA A 238 -4.54 3.98 26.53
CA ALA A 238 -3.51 4.45 27.44
C ALA A 238 -3.42 3.39 28.55
N VAL A 239 -2.44 2.52 28.42
CA VAL A 239 -2.09 1.59 29.48
C VAL A 239 -1.59 2.49 30.59
N SER A 240 -2.47 2.80 31.55
CA SER A 240 -2.10 3.51 32.76
C SER A 240 -0.97 2.70 33.38
N GLN A 241 0.24 3.27 33.36
CA GLN A 241 1.37 2.65 34.02
C GLN A 241 0.95 2.41 35.47
N PRO A 242 1.11 1.19 36.01
CA PRO A 242 0.78 0.93 37.40
C PRO A 242 1.63 1.89 38.23
N ASN A 243 0.99 2.72 39.06
CA ASN A 243 1.61 3.58 40.02
C ASN A 243 2.66 2.75 40.77
N ARG A 244 3.94 3.00 40.54
CA ARG A 244 5.01 2.54 41.41
C ARG A 244 4.84 3.23 42.74
N THR A 245 4.05 2.65 43.60
CA THR A 245 4.07 3.00 45.04
C THR A 245 5.47 2.77 45.54
N ASN A 246 6.14 3.86 45.90
CA ASN A 246 7.42 3.85 46.60
C ASN A 246 7.22 3.13 47.91
N ASN A 247 7.46 1.83 47.94
CA ASN A 247 7.68 1.11 49.21
C ASN A 247 9.06 1.53 49.74
N ARG A 248 9.04 2.57 50.58
CA ARG A 248 10.12 2.86 51.49
C ARG A 248 10.20 1.70 52.50
N TYR A 249 11.00 0.71 52.21
CA TYR A 249 11.44 -0.22 53.24
C TYR A 249 12.32 0.51 54.22
N GLY A 250 11.89 0.47 55.53
CA GLY A 250 12.57 1.11 56.63
C GLY A 250 14.01 0.66 56.79
N GLN A 251 14.90 1.61 56.97
CA GLN A 251 16.23 1.40 57.48
C GLN A 251 16.11 0.88 58.93
N SER A 252 16.37 -0.41 59.13
CA SER A 252 16.60 -0.94 60.48
C SER A 252 18.00 -0.55 60.96
N ASN A 253 18.05 0.26 62.01
CA ASN A 253 19.23 0.56 62.81
C ASN A 253 19.90 -0.76 63.27
N ARG A 254 21.10 -1.06 62.78
CA ARG A 254 21.99 -2.03 63.40
C ARG A 254 22.86 -1.31 64.37
N GLY A 255 22.57 -1.56 65.66
CA GLY A 255 23.36 -1.10 66.76
C GLY A 255 24.79 -1.63 66.67
N GLN A 256 25.74 -0.74 66.99
CA GLN A 256 27.14 -1.03 67.22
C GLN A 256 27.27 -1.79 68.50
N ASN A 257 27.68 -3.06 68.50
CA ASN A 257 28.23 -3.75 69.66
C ASN A 257 29.75 -3.66 69.58
N GLN A 258 30.33 -2.81 70.44
CA GLN A 258 31.74 -2.78 70.79
C GLN A 258 32.07 -4.00 71.69
N TYR A 259 32.82 -4.90 71.15
CA TYR A 259 33.52 -5.93 72.00
C TYR A 259 34.89 -5.42 72.41
N ASN A 260 34.93 -5.06 73.67
CA ASN A 260 36.16 -4.79 74.43
C ASN A 260 36.87 -6.13 74.67
N ARG A 261 38.09 -6.35 74.19
CA ARG A 261 38.99 -7.42 74.59
C ARG A 261 40.03 -6.83 75.46
N GLY A 262 39.82 -7.05 76.77
CA GLY A 262 40.87 -6.88 77.79
C GLY A 262 41.89 -8.01 77.70
N ARG A 263 43.13 -7.63 77.95
CA ARG A 263 44.32 -8.49 78.12
C ARG A 263 44.19 -9.47 79.30
N ARG A 264 44.55 -10.72 79.02
CA ARG A 264 45.63 -11.41 79.76
C ARG A 264 46.03 -12.63 78.93
#